data_73f0999099a20393ac802f9a9721d0cd
#
_entry.id   73f0999099a20393ac802f9a9721d0cd
#
_cell.length_a   1.000
_cell.length_b   1.000
_cell.length_c   1.000
_cell.angle_alpha   90.00
_cell.angle_beta   90.00
_cell.angle_gamma   90.00
#
_symmetry.space_group_name_H-M   'P 1'
#
loop_
_entity.id
_entity.type
_entity.pdbx_description
1 polymer ?
#
loop_
_entity_poly.entity_id
_entity_poly.type
_entity_poly.pdbx_seq_one_letter_code
_entity_poly.pdbx_strand_id
1 'polypeptide(L)'
;EKRFLEYELSWLVKNFKSLKITLEHITTKDSVDFVKSNNNIAASITTHHLLENTNTFLGDYLKPELFCKPIIKSKKHQKSLLSAALSGNSKFFFGSDSAPHLKNYKFTESCCAGVYSTNYSVSNILELFYSSKKTNNLNKFLTINGCNHYNLKFDNKLISFVRQKDFKFQKYSKFKNDSLINLSLIHI
;
A
#
# COMPACT_ATOMS: atom_id res chain seq x y z
N GLU A 1 3.71 1.09 16.03
CA GLU A 1 3.04 2.18 15.30
C GLU A 1 2.23 3.05 16.26
N LYS A 2 1.30 2.49 17.05
CA LYS A 2 0.44 3.26 17.97
C LYS A 2 1.24 4.17 18.92
N ARG A 3 2.25 3.64 19.62
CA ARG A 3 3.10 4.44 20.52
C ARG A 3 3.74 5.64 19.82
N PHE A 4 4.28 5.45 18.62
CA PHE A 4 4.87 6.52 17.82
C PHE A 4 3.84 7.62 17.48
N LEU A 5 2.59 7.23 17.15
CA LEU A 5 1.52 8.18 16.88
C LEU A 5 1.17 9.02 18.11
N GLU A 6 1.07 8.36 19.28
CA GLU A 6 0.64 8.99 20.54
C GLU A 6 1.67 9.98 21.11
N TYR A 7 2.94 9.72 20.92
CA TYR A 7 4.02 10.53 21.50
C TYR A 7 4.69 11.42 20.46
N GLU A 8 5.51 10.84 19.60
CA GLU A 8 6.40 11.57 18.71
C GLU A 8 5.63 12.33 17.62
N LEU A 9 4.73 11.63 16.93
CA LEU A 9 4.00 12.24 15.82
C LEU A 9 2.94 13.24 16.29
N SER A 10 2.29 12.98 17.43
CA SER A 10 1.36 13.93 18.05
C SER A 10 2.04 15.23 18.43
N TRP A 11 3.26 15.15 18.96
CA TRP A 11 4.06 16.32 19.28
C TRP A 11 4.42 17.12 18.02
N LEU A 12 4.89 16.45 16.96
CA LEU A 12 5.23 17.09 15.68
C LEU A 12 4.02 17.81 15.07
N VAL A 13 2.89 17.12 14.97
CA VAL A 13 1.65 17.66 14.37
C VAL A 13 1.15 18.89 15.12
N LYS A 14 1.24 18.89 16.45
CA LYS A 14 0.78 20.00 17.30
C LYS A 14 1.71 21.22 17.25
N ASN A 15 3.01 21.02 17.25
CA ASN A 15 3.99 22.09 17.34
C ASN A 15 4.37 22.69 15.97
N PHE A 16 4.22 21.94 14.89
CA PHE A 16 4.57 22.37 13.53
C PHE A 16 3.35 22.37 12.60
N LYS A 17 2.38 23.22 12.87
CA LYS A 17 1.09 23.26 12.17
C LYS A 17 1.19 23.56 10.67
N SER A 18 2.21 24.30 10.25
CA SER A 18 2.47 24.61 8.83
C SER A 18 3.26 23.52 8.09
N LEU A 19 3.88 22.58 8.84
CA LEU A 19 4.63 21.50 8.26
C LEU A 19 3.69 20.46 7.65
N LYS A 20 3.84 20.18 6.36
CA LYS A 20 3.17 19.04 5.72
C LYS A 20 3.90 17.76 6.08
N ILE A 21 3.19 16.83 6.68
CA ILE A 21 3.74 15.55 7.14
C ILE A 21 3.12 14.42 6.32
N THR A 22 3.95 13.50 5.87
CA THR A 22 3.50 12.23 5.27
C THR A 22 3.81 11.08 6.20
N LEU A 23 2.79 10.33 6.61
CA LEU A 23 2.95 9.05 7.28
C LEU A 23 2.96 7.95 6.22
N GLU A 24 4.15 7.47 5.87
CA GLU A 24 4.31 6.50 4.77
C GLU A 24 3.82 5.09 5.17
N HIS A 25 3.29 4.35 4.18
CA HIS A 25 2.91 2.92 4.24
C HIS A 25 2.22 2.53 5.55
N ILE A 26 1.16 3.26 5.93
CA ILE A 26 0.41 2.97 7.16
C ILE A 26 -0.19 1.56 7.17
N THR A 27 -0.22 0.93 8.34
CA THR A 27 -0.68 -0.45 8.49
C THR A 27 -1.79 -0.65 9.52
N THR A 28 -2.14 0.37 10.30
CA THR A 28 -3.08 0.23 11.42
C THR A 28 -4.32 1.11 11.29
N LYS A 29 -5.39 0.69 11.97
CA LYS A 29 -6.58 1.53 12.19
C LYS A 29 -6.22 2.82 12.92
N ASP A 30 -5.32 2.72 13.92
CA ASP A 30 -4.90 3.87 14.72
C ASP A 30 -4.25 4.96 13.84
N SER A 31 -3.43 4.56 12.85
CA SER A 31 -2.86 5.49 11.86
C SER A 31 -3.92 6.13 10.97
N VAL A 32 -4.90 5.36 10.51
CA VAL A 32 -6.02 5.91 9.73
C VAL A 32 -6.78 6.95 10.52
N ASP A 33 -7.12 6.66 11.77
CA ASP A 33 -7.87 7.57 12.64
C ASP A 33 -7.04 8.83 12.97
N PHE A 34 -5.74 8.66 13.24
CA PHE A 34 -4.81 9.75 13.50
C PHE A 34 -4.71 10.71 12.30
N VAL A 35 -4.54 10.19 11.10
CA VAL A 35 -4.46 11.00 9.86
C VAL A 35 -5.76 11.75 9.60
N LYS A 36 -6.90 11.11 9.84
CA LYS A 36 -8.22 11.78 9.70
C LYS A 36 -8.38 12.95 10.66
N SER A 37 -7.89 12.82 11.88
CA SER A 37 -8.09 13.79 12.97
C SER A 37 -7.13 14.98 12.93
N ASN A 38 -6.10 14.98 12.10
CA ASN A 38 -5.08 16.03 12.06
C ASN A 38 -4.98 16.66 10.66
N ASN A 39 -4.86 17.98 10.55
CA ASN A 39 -5.00 18.68 9.27
C ASN A 39 -3.73 18.72 8.42
N ASN A 40 -2.55 18.72 9.04
CA ASN A 40 -1.26 18.87 8.38
C ASN A 40 -0.55 17.54 8.06
N ILE A 41 -1.30 16.44 8.09
CA ILE A 41 -0.78 15.10 7.81
C ILE A 41 -1.63 14.37 6.76
N ALA A 42 -0.96 13.65 5.89
CA ALA A 42 -1.54 12.68 4.97
C ALA A 42 -0.80 11.35 5.08
N ALA A 43 -1.27 10.31 4.43
CA ALA A 43 -0.65 9.00 4.48
C ALA A 43 -0.66 8.28 3.15
N SER A 44 0.44 7.57 2.86
CA SER A 44 0.47 6.59 1.79
C SER A 44 -0.01 5.22 2.27
N ILE A 45 -0.65 4.47 1.37
CA ILE A 45 -1.08 3.10 1.59
C ILE A 45 -0.60 2.24 0.43
N THR A 46 0.04 1.12 0.74
CA THR A 46 0.61 0.22 -0.26
C THR A 46 -0.39 -0.84 -0.71
N THR A 47 -0.16 -1.40 -1.89
CA THR A 47 -0.96 -2.50 -2.42
C THR A 47 -0.97 -3.70 -1.47
N HIS A 48 0.18 -4.13 -0.98
CA HIS A 48 0.27 -5.31 -0.12
C HIS A 48 -0.41 -5.13 1.23
N HIS A 49 -0.41 -3.93 1.82
CA HIS A 49 -1.17 -3.68 3.07
C HIS A 49 -2.68 -3.57 2.85
N LEU A 50 -3.14 -3.23 1.64
CA LEU A 50 -4.55 -3.26 1.29
C LEU A 50 -5.06 -4.69 1.09
N LEU A 51 -4.26 -5.56 0.48
CA LEU A 51 -4.72 -6.83 -0.03
C LEU A 51 -4.46 -8.01 0.91
N GLU A 52 -3.39 -7.90 1.71
CA GLU A 52 -2.92 -8.97 2.57
C GLU A 52 -3.17 -8.66 4.05
N ASN A 53 -3.30 -9.71 4.85
CA ASN A 53 -3.41 -9.61 6.30
C ASN A 53 -2.64 -10.77 6.98
N THR A 54 -2.58 -10.77 8.29
CA THR A 54 -1.84 -11.80 9.04
C THR A 54 -2.29 -13.22 8.74
N ASN A 55 -3.56 -13.44 8.38
CA ASN A 55 -4.03 -14.79 8.04
C ASN A 55 -3.45 -15.28 6.71
N THR A 56 -3.23 -14.36 5.74
CA THR A 56 -2.57 -14.68 4.48
C THR A 56 -1.06 -14.87 4.67
N PHE A 57 -0.45 -14.06 5.53
CA PHE A 57 0.99 -14.07 5.78
C PHE A 57 1.43 -15.27 6.63
N LEU A 58 0.65 -15.57 7.69
CA LEU A 58 0.95 -16.59 8.71
C LEU A 58 -0.02 -17.79 8.70
N GLY A 59 -0.78 -18.00 7.62
CA GLY A 59 -1.81 -19.04 7.54
C GLY A 59 -1.29 -20.45 7.79
N ASP A 60 -1.62 -21.41 6.94
CA ASP A 60 -1.15 -22.79 7.09
C ASP A 60 0.37 -22.90 7.10
N TYR A 61 1.04 -21.98 6.41
CA TYR A 61 2.51 -21.79 6.46
C TYR A 61 2.88 -20.35 6.25
N LEU A 62 4.04 -19.98 6.82
CA LEU A 62 4.66 -18.67 6.63
C LEU A 62 4.93 -18.41 5.14
N LYS A 63 4.55 -17.22 4.66
CA LYS A 63 4.85 -16.75 3.30
C LYS A 63 5.95 -15.68 3.36
N PRO A 64 7.23 -16.07 3.23
CA PRO A 64 8.35 -15.13 3.31
C PRO A 64 8.27 -14.00 2.28
N GLU A 65 7.64 -14.25 1.13
CA GLU A 65 7.43 -13.24 0.08
C GLU A 65 6.59 -12.04 0.56
N LEU A 66 5.75 -12.21 1.59
CA LEU A 66 4.94 -11.16 2.18
C LEU A 66 5.60 -10.45 3.38
N PHE A 67 6.79 -10.89 3.78
CA PHE A 67 7.50 -10.21 4.86
C PHE A 67 7.96 -8.83 4.43
N CYS A 68 7.50 -7.79 5.14
CA CYS A 68 7.81 -6.38 4.92
C CYS A 68 7.88 -5.60 6.23
N LYS A 69 8.39 -4.39 6.17
CA LYS A 69 8.38 -3.42 7.28
C LYS A 69 7.77 -2.11 6.78
N PRO A 70 6.67 -1.66 7.42
CA PRO A 70 5.98 -2.25 8.58
C PRO A 70 5.32 -3.60 8.23
N ILE A 71 5.25 -4.49 9.23
CA ILE A 71 4.69 -5.83 9.03
C ILE A 71 3.18 -5.77 8.74
N ILE A 72 2.70 -6.68 7.90
CA ILE A 72 1.27 -6.88 7.60
C ILE A 72 0.49 -7.15 8.90
N LYS A 73 -0.64 -6.47 9.06
CA LYS A 73 -1.46 -6.53 10.27
C LYS A 73 -2.71 -7.42 10.09
N SER A 74 -3.49 -7.53 11.16
CA SER A 74 -4.71 -8.32 11.16
C SER A 74 -5.79 -7.78 10.20
N LYS A 75 -6.76 -8.64 9.87
CA LYS A 75 -7.91 -8.29 9.03
C LYS A 75 -8.69 -7.06 9.52
N LYS A 76 -8.70 -6.80 10.83
CA LYS A 76 -9.31 -5.58 11.41
C LYS A 76 -8.62 -4.31 10.91
N HIS A 77 -7.29 -4.29 10.93
CA HIS A 77 -6.49 -3.18 10.45
C HIS A 77 -6.60 -3.03 8.93
N GLN A 78 -6.48 -4.12 8.18
CA GLN A 78 -6.67 -4.14 6.73
C GLN A 78 -8.02 -3.53 6.32
N LYS A 79 -9.12 -3.88 6.97
CA LYS A 79 -10.44 -3.29 6.69
C LYS A 79 -10.46 -1.77 6.86
N SER A 80 -9.72 -1.23 7.84
CA SER A 80 -9.63 0.22 8.05
C SER A 80 -8.83 0.90 6.95
N LEU A 81 -7.73 0.28 6.49
CA LEU A 81 -6.96 0.77 5.34
C LEU A 81 -7.80 0.76 4.05
N LEU A 82 -8.51 -0.33 3.79
CA LEU A 82 -9.43 -0.44 2.65
C LEU A 82 -10.50 0.66 2.67
N SER A 83 -11.13 0.87 3.83
CA SER A 83 -12.11 1.94 4.00
C SER A 83 -11.50 3.31 3.73
N ALA A 84 -10.27 3.57 4.18
CA ALA A 84 -9.58 4.84 3.96
C ALA A 84 -9.24 5.04 2.47
N ALA A 85 -8.67 4.04 1.80
CA ALA A 85 -8.31 4.11 0.38
C ALA A 85 -9.54 4.33 -0.52
N LEU A 86 -10.64 3.60 -0.26
CA LEU A 86 -11.86 3.64 -1.05
C LEU A 86 -12.74 4.88 -0.78
N SER A 87 -12.46 5.63 0.29
CA SER A 87 -13.31 6.75 0.73
C SER A 87 -13.26 7.97 -0.18
N GLY A 88 -12.19 8.13 -0.97
CA GLY A 88 -11.92 9.37 -1.73
C GLY A 88 -11.44 10.53 -0.86
N ASN A 89 -11.13 10.31 0.43
CA ASN A 89 -10.57 11.32 1.33
C ASN A 89 -9.18 11.75 0.85
N SER A 90 -8.97 13.07 0.72
CA SER A 90 -7.77 13.67 0.15
C SER A 90 -6.48 13.41 0.93
N LYS A 91 -6.58 12.93 2.16
CA LYS A 91 -5.41 12.61 3.01
C LYS A 91 -4.81 11.24 2.75
N PHE A 92 -5.46 10.39 1.95
CA PHE A 92 -4.96 9.05 1.64
C PHE A 92 -4.66 8.92 0.16
N PHE A 93 -3.48 8.40 -0.15
CA PHE A 93 -3.03 8.18 -1.52
C PHE A 93 -2.17 6.93 -1.63
N PHE A 94 -1.98 6.46 -2.84
CA PHE A 94 -1.17 5.29 -3.16
C PHE A 94 0.32 5.60 -3.01
N GLY A 95 1.04 4.71 -2.31
CA GLY A 95 2.48 4.64 -2.30
C GLY A 95 2.91 3.20 -2.51
N SER A 96 3.76 2.90 -3.48
CA SER A 96 4.08 1.51 -3.83
C SER A 96 4.90 0.80 -2.76
N ASP A 97 5.85 1.49 -2.15
CA ASP A 97 6.88 0.90 -1.28
C ASP A 97 7.39 -0.45 -1.82
N SER A 98 7.59 -0.49 -3.14
CA SER A 98 7.99 -1.71 -3.83
C SER A 98 9.47 -1.98 -3.59
N ALA A 99 9.76 -3.04 -2.86
CA ALA A 99 11.11 -3.43 -2.46
C ALA A 99 11.45 -4.81 -3.02
N PRO A 100 12.05 -4.89 -4.22
CA PRO A 100 12.43 -6.14 -4.84
C PRO A 100 13.61 -6.79 -4.11
N HIS A 101 13.46 -8.07 -3.77
CA HIS A 101 14.54 -8.91 -3.28
C HIS A 101 14.60 -10.19 -4.10
N LEU A 102 15.80 -10.68 -4.35
CA LEU A 102 15.99 -11.96 -5.03
C LEU A 102 15.37 -13.11 -4.22
N LYS A 103 14.85 -14.09 -4.92
CA LYS A 103 14.21 -15.26 -4.30
C LYS A 103 15.12 -15.89 -3.23
N ASN A 104 16.42 -16.03 -3.52
CA ASN A 104 17.39 -16.60 -2.60
C ASN A 104 17.51 -15.84 -1.27
N TYR A 105 17.30 -14.52 -1.26
CA TYR A 105 17.33 -13.72 -0.03
C TYR A 105 16.00 -13.69 0.71
N LYS A 106 14.90 -13.96 0.01
CA LYS A 106 13.58 -14.05 0.65
C LYS A 106 13.38 -15.38 1.39
N PHE A 107 13.94 -16.48 0.85
CA PHE A 107 13.78 -17.82 1.41
C PHE A 107 15.02 -18.29 2.16
N THR A 108 15.52 -17.43 3.05
CA THR A 108 16.61 -17.73 3.99
C THR A 108 16.14 -17.49 5.43
N GLU A 109 16.92 -17.94 6.39
CA GLU A 109 16.67 -17.72 7.81
C GLU A 109 16.58 -16.22 8.16
N SER A 110 17.36 -15.37 7.50
CA SER A 110 17.39 -13.93 7.70
C SER A 110 16.34 -13.15 6.90
N CYS A 111 15.56 -13.78 6.06
CA CYS A 111 14.49 -13.27 5.21
C CYS A 111 14.45 -11.74 5.03
N CYS A 112 14.88 -11.20 3.90
CA CYS A 112 14.87 -9.76 3.63
C CYS A 112 13.44 -9.20 3.67
N ALA A 113 13.25 -8.08 4.38
CA ALA A 113 11.98 -7.37 4.43
C ALA A 113 11.77 -6.54 3.16
N GLY A 114 10.62 -6.72 2.50
CA GLY A 114 10.21 -6.00 1.30
C GLY A 114 9.33 -6.85 0.40
N VAL A 115 8.35 -6.22 -0.24
CA VAL A 115 7.44 -6.86 -1.20
C VAL A 115 7.62 -6.21 -2.56
N TYR A 116 7.91 -7.01 -3.58
CA TYR A 116 7.98 -6.52 -4.96
C TYR A 116 6.59 -6.48 -5.57
N SER A 117 6.00 -5.31 -5.61
CA SER A 117 4.62 -5.10 -6.05
C SER A 117 4.49 -4.32 -7.36
N THR A 118 5.56 -3.67 -7.86
CA THR A 118 5.51 -2.71 -8.98
C THR A 118 4.78 -3.23 -10.21
N ASN A 119 5.06 -4.46 -10.62
CA ASN A 119 4.50 -5.01 -11.86
C ASN A 119 2.97 -5.09 -11.87
N TYR A 120 2.35 -5.25 -10.70
CA TYR A 120 0.91 -5.48 -10.59
C TYR A 120 0.19 -4.53 -9.64
N SER A 121 0.87 -3.58 -9.02
CA SER A 121 0.27 -2.66 -8.04
C SER A 121 -0.94 -1.92 -8.58
N VAL A 122 -0.79 -1.29 -9.74
CA VAL A 122 -1.86 -0.50 -10.35
C VAL A 122 -3.02 -1.40 -10.74
N SER A 123 -2.74 -2.54 -11.40
CA SER A 123 -3.79 -3.50 -11.80
C SER A 123 -4.56 -4.04 -10.61
N ASN A 124 -3.87 -4.34 -9.52
CA ASN A 124 -4.47 -4.82 -8.28
C ASN A 124 -5.37 -3.77 -7.63
N ILE A 125 -4.94 -2.51 -7.61
CA ILE A 125 -5.74 -1.40 -7.09
C ILE A 125 -6.96 -1.14 -7.99
N LEU A 126 -6.79 -1.20 -9.31
CA LEU A 126 -7.90 -1.09 -10.26
C LEU A 126 -8.97 -2.15 -9.98
N GLU A 127 -8.57 -3.42 -9.83
CA GLU A 127 -9.49 -4.50 -9.53
C GLU A 127 -10.17 -4.32 -8.16
N LEU A 128 -9.42 -3.89 -7.14
CA LEU A 128 -9.95 -3.58 -5.82
C LEU A 128 -11.06 -2.51 -5.87
N PHE A 129 -10.81 -1.40 -6.57
CA PHE A 129 -11.77 -0.30 -6.70
C PHE A 129 -12.98 -0.70 -7.56
N TYR A 130 -12.76 -1.50 -8.60
CA TYR A 130 -13.82 -2.02 -9.46
C TYR A 130 -14.75 -2.96 -8.69
N SER A 131 -14.19 -3.97 -8.01
CA SER A 131 -14.96 -4.95 -7.22
C SER A 131 -15.70 -4.30 -6.05
N SER A 132 -15.13 -3.24 -5.48
CA SER A 132 -15.76 -2.45 -4.41
C SER A 132 -16.79 -1.43 -4.92
N LYS A 133 -17.01 -1.30 -6.23
CA LYS A 133 -17.89 -0.29 -6.84
C LYS A 133 -17.54 1.17 -6.43
N LYS A 134 -16.22 1.47 -6.32
CA LYS A 134 -15.67 2.78 -5.90
C LYS A 134 -14.76 3.41 -6.95
N THR A 135 -14.94 3.08 -8.22
CA THR A 135 -14.11 3.56 -9.34
C THR A 135 -14.04 5.09 -9.43
N ASN A 136 -15.09 5.81 -9.00
CA ASN A 136 -15.09 7.28 -8.94
C ASN A 136 -14.01 7.88 -8.02
N ASN A 137 -13.51 7.11 -7.05
CA ASN A 137 -12.46 7.53 -6.12
C ASN A 137 -11.06 7.05 -6.53
N LEU A 138 -10.97 6.23 -7.58
CA LEU A 138 -9.71 5.60 -8.01
C LEU A 138 -8.63 6.65 -8.37
N ASN A 139 -8.97 7.60 -9.22
CA ASN A 139 -8.02 8.63 -9.66
C ASN A 139 -7.57 9.53 -8.50
N LYS A 140 -8.46 9.80 -7.53
CA LYS A 140 -8.10 10.51 -6.30
C LYS A 140 -7.01 9.77 -5.55
N PHE A 141 -7.20 8.46 -5.34
CA PHE A 141 -6.26 7.63 -4.58
C PHE A 141 -4.93 7.42 -5.32
N LEU A 142 -4.97 7.13 -6.63
CA LEU A 142 -3.75 6.83 -7.40
C LEU A 142 -2.92 8.07 -7.74
N THR A 143 -3.55 9.23 -7.96
CA THR A 143 -2.87 10.40 -8.55
C THR A 143 -3.16 11.68 -7.79
N ILE A 144 -4.43 12.13 -7.75
CA ILE A 144 -4.77 13.50 -7.38
C ILE A 144 -4.34 13.83 -5.94
N ASN A 145 -4.62 12.94 -4.99
CA ASN A 145 -4.37 13.21 -3.58
C ASN A 145 -2.88 13.34 -3.29
N GLY A 146 -2.05 12.43 -3.83
CA GLY A 146 -0.59 12.49 -3.70
C GLY A 146 -0.01 13.73 -4.36
N CYS A 147 -0.40 14.03 -5.60
CA CYS A 147 0.07 15.22 -6.30
C CYS A 147 -0.29 16.50 -5.55
N ASN A 148 -1.51 16.63 -5.05
CA ASN A 148 -1.94 17.79 -4.26
C ASN A 148 -1.17 17.90 -2.94
N HIS A 149 -0.93 16.77 -2.26
CA HIS A 149 -0.18 16.77 -1.01
C HIS A 149 1.28 17.23 -1.21
N TYR A 150 1.93 16.77 -2.27
CA TYR A 150 3.32 17.13 -2.58
C TYR A 150 3.44 18.40 -3.44
N ASN A 151 2.34 19.08 -3.78
CA ASN A 151 2.32 20.23 -4.70
C ASN A 151 2.93 19.91 -6.08
N LEU A 152 2.72 18.71 -6.57
CA LEU A 152 3.19 18.28 -7.88
C LEU A 152 2.16 18.64 -8.95
N LYS A 153 2.67 19.14 -10.10
CA LYS A 153 1.86 19.22 -11.31
C LYS A 153 1.77 17.84 -11.94
N PHE A 154 0.59 17.44 -12.37
CA PHE A 154 0.38 16.19 -13.10
C PHE A 154 -0.14 16.50 -14.51
N ASP A 155 0.25 15.66 -15.44
CA ASP A 155 -0.22 15.72 -16.83
C ASP A 155 -1.68 15.24 -16.91
N ASN A 156 -2.49 15.92 -17.72
CA ASN A 156 -3.88 15.53 -17.97
C ASN A 156 -4.01 14.37 -18.98
N LYS A 157 -2.92 13.69 -19.30
CA LYS A 157 -2.97 12.50 -20.15
C LYS A 157 -3.79 11.40 -19.50
N LEU A 158 -4.76 10.90 -20.25
CA LEU A 158 -5.60 9.79 -19.81
C LEU A 158 -4.94 8.46 -20.21
N ILE A 159 -4.95 7.52 -19.29
CA ILE A 159 -4.55 6.13 -19.52
C ILE A 159 -5.80 5.28 -19.43
N SER A 160 -6.08 4.50 -20.47
CA SER A 160 -7.18 3.55 -20.48
C SER A 160 -6.70 2.17 -20.04
N PHE A 161 -7.44 1.54 -19.15
CA PHE A 161 -7.20 0.16 -18.70
C PHE A 161 -8.31 -0.74 -19.18
N VAL A 162 -7.97 -1.92 -19.68
CA VAL A 162 -8.92 -2.92 -20.13
C VAL A 162 -8.81 -4.13 -19.21
N ARG A 163 -9.95 -4.59 -18.68
CA ARG A 163 -10.00 -5.81 -17.88
C ARG A 163 -9.93 -7.03 -18.78
N GLN A 164 -8.94 -7.88 -18.56
CA GLN A 164 -8.73 -9.11 -19.31
C GLN A 164 -9.10 -10.32 -18.43
N LYS A 165 -10.03 -11.16 -18.88
CA LYS A 165 -10.57 -12.29 -18.10
C LYS A 165 -9.53 -13.40 -17.83
N ASP A 166 -8.67 -13.67 -18.80
CA ASP A 166 -7.74 -14.81 -18.78
C ASP A 166 -6.29 -14.40 -18.56
N PHE A 167 -6.08 -13.30 -17.84
CA PHE A 167 -4.73 -12.80 -17.57
C PHE A 167 -3.99 -13.73 -16.59
N LYS A 168 -2.85 -14.27 -17.04
CA LYS A 168 -1.97 -15.11 -16.20
C LYS A 168 -0.90 -14.25 -15.54
N PHE A 169 -0.94 -14.15 -14.22
CA PHE A 169 0.10 -13.49 -13.45
C PHE A 169 1.39 -14.30 -13.47
N GLN A 170 2.49 -13.61 -13.71
CA GLN A 170 3.82 -14.20 -13.59
C GLN A 170 4.27 -14.12 -12.13
N LYS A 171 4.40 -15.27 -11.47
CA LYS A 171 4.87 -15.36 -10.09
C LYS A 171 6.30 -14.87 -9.92
N TYR A 172 7.12 -15.01 -10.94
CA TYR A 172 8.53 -14.64 -10.91
C TYR A 172 8.89 -13.73 -12.08
N SER A 173 9.72 -12.72 -11.81
CA SER A 173 10.41 -11.93 -12.84
C SER A 173 11.88 -12.32 -12.86
N LYS A 174 12.42 -12.63 -14.04
CA LYS A 174 13.83 -13.00 -14.21
C LYS A 174 14.74 -11.79 -13.96
N PHE A 175 15.79 -11.98 -13.16
CA PHE A 175 16.79 -10.97 -12.91
C PHE A 175 18.19 -11.61 -12.85
N LYS A 176 19.02 -11.39 -13.88
CA LYS A 176 20.33 -12.06 -14.05
C LYS A 176 20.17 -13.58 -13.95
N ASN A 177 20.89 -14.21 -13.00
CA ASN A 177 20.88 -15.66 -12.77
C ASN A 177 19.87 -16.10 -11.70
N ASP A 178 19.00 -15.19 -11.21
CA ASP A 178 18.01 -15.44 -10.18
C ASP A 178 16.64 -14.86 -10.59
N SER A 179 15.70 -14.87 -9.69
CA SER A 179 14.35 -14.34 -9.90
C SER A 179 13.86 -13.47 -8.75
N LEU A 180 13.01 -12.51 -9.08
CA LEU A 180 12.22 -11.70 -8.15
C LEU A 180 10.85 -12.34 -8.00
N ILE A 181 10.30 -12.33 -6.78
CA ILE A 181 8.96 -12.84 -6.54
C ILE A 181 7.98 -11.69 -6.65
N ASN A 182 7.12 -11.74 -7.64
CA ASN A 182 6.06 -10.75 -7.83
C ASN A 182 4.94 -10.95 -6.81
N LEU A 183 4.44 -9.87 -6.24
CA LEU A 183 3.16 -9.90 -5.56
C LEU A 183 2.05 -10.08 -6.60
N SER A 184 1.47 -11.25 -6.65
CA SER A 184 0.30 -11.51 -7.50
C SER A 184 -0.92 -11.80 -6.64
N LEU A 185 -2.02 -11.17 -6.95
CA LEU A 185 -3.31 -11.49 -6.36
C LEU A 185 -3.94 -12.62 -7.16
N ILE A 186 -3.72 -13.82 -6.73
CA ILE A 186 -4.35 -15.00 -7.35
C ILE A 186 -5.74 -15.30 -6.72
N HIS A 187 -6.14 -14.56 -5.68
CA HIS A 187 -7.32 -14.89 -4.88
C HIS A 187 -8.22 -13.68 -4.57
N ILE A 188 -8.67 -12.98 -5.61
CA ILE A 188 -9.86 -12.13 -5.48
C ILE A 188 -10.99 -12.72 -6.32
#